data_1c75b49221d372ef150ed0f7e32d75b1
#
_entry.id   1c75b49221d372ef150ed0f7e32d75b1
#
_cell.length_a   1.000
_cell.length_b   1.000
_cell.length_c   1.000
_cell.angle_alpha   90.00
_cell.angle_beta   90.00
_cell.angle_gamma   90.00
#
_symmetry.space_group_name_H-M   'P 1'
#
loop_
_entity.id
_entity.type
_entity.pdbx_description
1 polymer ?
#
loop_
_entity_poly.entity_id
_entity_poly.type
_entity_poly.pdbx_seq_one_letter_code
_entity_poly.pdbx_strand_id
1 'polypeptide(L)'
;MGMSKNAIEKIGVLDADSFGMGYGEENDWCQRAILAGYRNVQVENLFVYHKHGGSFLSEDKKRYLEEHAKILSKKHPTYNKQVAHFFAVDPNKDIRKLVKYRLLKKSESEKVIVAFDHDIGGGATSYLNNKQREYLDKGYVFYVVRYNYVQDYYQIFMHADKDKYEFYVKTQ
;
A
#
# COMPACT_ATOMS: atom_id res chain seq x y z
N MET A 1 1.07 -15.26 6.86
CA MET A 1 -0.39 -15.47 6.96
C MET A 1 -0.70 -16.28 8.21
N GLY A 2 -1.78 -15.97 8.96
CA GLY A 2 -2.29 -16.76 10.07
C GLY A 2 -3.60 -17.45 9.68
N MET A 3 -3.77 -18.71 10.02
CA MET A 3 -4.98 -19.48 9.75
C MET A 3 -5.54 -20.02 11.06
N SER A 4 -6.87 -19.96 11.25
CA SER A 4 -7.48 -20.57 12.43
C SER A 4 -7.50 -22.09 12.29
N LYS A 5 -7.37 -22.80 13.41
CA LYS A 5 -7.42 -24.27 13.44
C LYS A 5 -8.72 -24.81 12.81
N ASN A 6 -9.85 -24.24 13.19
CA ASN A 6 -11.16 -24.65 12.66
C ASN A 6 -11.26 -24.45 11.13
N ALA A 7 -10.64 -23.39 10.60
CA ALA A 7 -10.62 -23.17 9.15
C ALA A 7 -9.76 -24.24 8.45
N ILE A 8 -8.59 -24.59 9.01
CA ILE A 8 -7.73 -25.65 8.46
C ILE A 8 -8.45 -27.01 8.50
N GLU A 9 -9.12 -27.35 9.59
CA GLU A 9 -9.87 -28.61 9.72
C GLU A 9 -11.01 -28.72 8.70
N LYS A 10 -11.68 -27.60 8.37
CA LYS A 10 -12.80 -27.56 7.42
C LYS A 10 -12.38 -27.46 5.96
N ILE A 11 -11.33 -26.70 5.66
CA ILE A 11 -10.93 -26.34 4.29
C ILE A 11 -9.75 -27.18 3.81
N GLY A 12 -8.96 -27.72 4.74
CA GLY A 12 -7.69 -28.37 4.48
C GLY A 12 -6.52 -27.39 4.48
N VAL A 13 -5.34 -27.91 4.17
CA VAL A 13 -4.08 -27.17 4.08
C VAL A 13 -3.92 -26.47 2.72
N LEU A 14 -2.77 -25.85 2.50
CA LEU A 14 -2.37 -25.28 1.20
C LEU A 14 -2.30 -26.40 0.15
N ASP A 15 -2.71 -26.10 -1.08
CA ASP A 15 -2.74 -27.04 -2.20
C ASP A 15 -1.35 -27.13 -2.85
N ALA A 16 -0.48 -27.93 -2.25
CA ALA A 16 0.87 -28.16 -2.77
C ALA A 16 0.88 -28.97 -4.07
N ASP A 17 -0.14 -29.78 -4.33
CA ASP A 17 -0.24 -30.58 -5.56
C ASP A 17 -0.45 -29.70 -6.79
N SER A 18 -1.25 -28.64 -6.65
CA SER A 18 -1.50 -27.70 -7.75
C SER A 18 -0.42 -26.62 -7.88
N PHE A 19 0.17 -26.15 -6.78
CA PHE A 19 1.04 -24.97 -6.74
C PHE A 19 2.51 -25.28 -6.41
N GLY A 20 2.84 -26.50 -6.04
CA GLY A 20 4.22 -26.93 -5.80
C GLY A 20 4.94 -26.07 -4.75
N MET A 21 6.03 -25.44 -5.18
CA MET A 21 6.98 -24.72 -4.31
C MET A 21 6.58 -23.27 -3.98
N GLY A 22 5.37 -22.82 -4.24
CA GLY A 22 4.92 -21.47 -3.87
C GLY A 22 4.30 -20.65 -5.00
N TYR A 23 3.81 -19.46 -4.65
CA TYR A 23 3.11 -18.48 -5.51
C TYR A 23 1.70 -18.93 -5.97
N GLY A 24 0.72 -18.66 -5.15
CA GLY A 24 -0.70 -18.84 -5.48
C GLY A 24 -1.45 -19.77 -4.54
N GLU A 25 -0.76 -20.60 -3.78
CA GLU A 25 -1.34 -21.52 -2.81
C GLU A 25 -2.07 -20.78 -1.68
N GLU A 26 -1.53 -19.67 -1.21
CA GLU A 26 -2.19 -18.82 -0.21
C GLU A 26 -3.42 -18.13 -0.77
N ASN A 27 -3.39 -17.72 -2.04
CA ASN A 27 -4.52 -17.12 -2.71
C ASN A 27 -5.64 -18.13 -2.93
N ASP A 28 -5.31 -19.36 -3.36
CA ASP A 28 -6.24 -20.48 -3.45
C ASP A 28 -6.89 -20.78 -2.09
N TRP A 29 -6.08 -20.88 -1.05
CA TRP A 29 -6.59 -21.14 0.30
C TRP A 29 -7.54 -20.04 0.77
N CYS A 30 -7.20 -18.78 0.56
CA CYS A 30 -8.04 -17.64 0.88
C CYS A 30 -9.38 -17.67 0.12
N GLN A 31 -9.38 -18.07 -1.15
CA GLN A 31 -10.60 -18.22 -1.94
C GLN A 31 -11.46 -19.40 -1.43
N ARG A 32 -10.86 -20.54 -1.11
CA ARG A 32 -11.57 -21.67 -0.48
C ARG A 32 -12.17 -21.28 0.88
N ALA A 33 -11.45 -20.46 1.66
CA ALA A 33 -11.94 -19.96 2.93
C ALA A 33 -13.21 -19.08 2.75
N ILE A 34 -13.20 -18.16 1.77
CA ILE A 34 -14.37 -17.32 1.45
C ILE A 34 -15.56 -18.20 1.03
N LEU A 35 -15.34 -19.18 0.16
CA LEU A 35 -16.39 -20.12 -0.28
C LEU A 35 -16.95 -20.97 0.88
N ALA A 36 -16.14 -21.27 1.89
CA ALA A 36 -16.55 -21.97 3.10
C ALA A 36 -17.23 -21.08 4.16
N GLY A 37 -17.42 -19.78 3.87
CA GLY A 37 -18.08 -18.81 4.76
C GLY A 37 -17.15 -18.13 5.75
N TYR A 38 -15.83 -18.24 5.61
CA TYR A 38 -14.86 -17.51 6.40
C TYR A 38 -14.55 -16.14 5.79
N ARG A 39 -13.93 -15.26 6.55
CA ARG A 39 -13.47 -13.94 6.10
C ARG A 39 -11.95 -13.87 6.18
N ASN A 40 -11.34 -13.33 5.13
CA ASN A 40 -9.94 -12.93 5.17
C ASN A 40 -9.85 -11.53 5.79
N VAL A 41 -8.98 -11.36 6.76
CA VAL A 41 -8.83 -10.11 7.53
C VAL A 41 -7.39 -9.64 7.43
N GLN A 42 -7.19 -8.38 7.07
CA GLN A 42 -5.89 -7.72 7.20
C GLN A 42 -5.72 -7.24 8.64
N VAL A 43 -4.62 -7.64 9.29
CA VAL A 43 -4.27 -7.20 10.64
C VAL A 43 -3.35 -5.99 10.53
N GLU A 44 -3.86 -4.81 10.86
CA GLU A 44 -3.21 -3.52 10.58
C GLU A 44 -2.25 -3.05 11.69
N ASN A 45 -2.36 -3.63 12.87
CA ASN A 45 -1.49 -3.36 14.02
C ASN A 45 -0.37 -4.40 14.20
N LEU A 46 -0.19 -5.30 13.22
CA LEU A 46 0.86 -6.31 13.19
C LEU A 46 1.79 -6.07 12.02
N PHE A 47 3.07 -5.86 12.30
CA PHE A 47 4.10 -5.78 11.27
C PHE A 47 4.91 -7.08 11.25
N VAL A 48 5.04 -7.67 10.05
CA VAL A 48 5.92 -8.81 9.81
C VAL A 48 6.95 -8.43 8.77
N TYR A 49 8.23 -8.46 9.16
CA TYR A 49 9.32 -8.22 8.21
C TYR A 49 9.46 -9.41 7.26
N HIS A 50 9.42 -9.14 5.97
CA HIS A 50 9.62 -10.14 4.92
C HIS A 50 10.73 -9.68 3.95
N LYS A 51 11.84 -10.43 3.95
CA LYS A 51 12.94 -10.18 3.01
C LYS A 51 12.58 -10.78 1.64
N HIS A 52 12.19 -9.93 0.71
CA HIS A 52 11.86 -10.36 -0.65
C HIS A 52 13.08 -10.97 -1.39
N GLY A 53 12.84 -11.98 -2.22
CA GLY A 53 13.81 -12.51 -3.18
C GLY A 53 14.75 -13.60 -2.66
N GLY A 54 14.49 -14.18 -1.47
CA GLY A 54 15.40 -15.16 -0.86
C GLY A 54 15.33 -16.62 -1.40
N SER A 55 14.26 -16.98 -2.12
CA SER A 55 13.97 -18.41 -2.37
C SER A 55 14.07 -18.88 -3.82
N PHE A 56 14.06 -17.96 -4.82
CA PHE A 56 14.05 -18.33 -6.24
C PHE A 56 14.89 -17.42 -7.11
N LEU A 57 15.52 -17.99 -8.15
CA LEU A 57 16.12 -17.21 -9.23
C LEU A 57 15.02 -16.43 -9.98
N SER A 58 15.34 -15.26 -10.54
CA SER A 58 14.38 -14.33 -11.13
C SER A 58 13.54 -14.92 -12.28
N GLU A 59 14.14 -15.82 -13.08
CA GLU A 59 13.46 -16.47 -14.21
C GLU A 59 12.46 -17.54 -13.77
N ASP A 60 12.83 -18.39 -12.82
CA ASP A 60 11.92 -19.39 -12.24
C ASP A 60 10.73 -18.73 -11.55
N LYS A 61 10.97 -17.63 -10.83
CA LYS A 61 9.90 -16.85 -10.21
C LYS A 61 8.87 -16.35 -11.22
N LYS A 62 9.31 -15.80 -12.36
CA LYS A 62 8.41 -15.30 -13.40
C LYS A 62 7.57 -16.43 -13.98
N ARG A 63 8.20 -17.56 -14.30
CA ARG A 63 7.51 -18.74 -14.82
C ARG A 63 6.44 -19.24 -13.84
N TYR A 64 6.77 -19.46 -12.56
CA TYR A 64 5.81 -19.91 -11.55
C TYR A 64 4.65 -18.93 -11.38
N LEU A 65 4.91 -17.61 -11.36
CA LEU A 65 3.85 -16.62 -11.27
C LEU A 65 2.86 -16.69 -12.45
N GLU A 66 3.35 -16.89 -13.68
CA GLU A 66 2.51 -17.00 -14.88
C GLU A 66 1.72 -18.32 -14.91
N GLU A 67 2.35 -19.45 -14.58
CA GLU A 67 1.72 -20.76 -14.55
C GLU A 67 0.66 -20.83 -13.45
N HIS A 68 0.99 -20.41 -12.24
CA HIS A 68 0.09 -20.46 -11.10
C HIS A 68 -1.05 -19.46 -11.19
N ALA A 69 -0.86 -18.31 -11.86
CA ALA A 69 -1.95 -17.38 -12.18
C ALA A 69 -3.01 -18.05 -13.08
N LYS A 70 -2.61 -18.89 -14.03
CA LYS A 70 -3.55 -19.67 -14.88
C LYS A 70 -4.29 -20.71 -14.07
N ILE A 71 -3.58 -21.44 -13.19
CA ILE A 71 -4.19 -22.45 -12.29
C ILE A 71 -5.22 -21.76 -11.39
N LEU A 72 -4.82 -20.65 -10.75
CA LEU A 72 -5.68 -19.87 -9.85
C LEU A 72 -6.94 -19.34 -10.57
N SER A 73 -6.79 -18.79 -11.76
CA SER A 73 -7.91 -18.29 -12.57
C SER A 73 -8.87 -19.42 -12.99
N LYS A 74 -8.36 -20.63 -13.25
CA LYS A 74 -9.19 -21.79 -13.57
C LYS A 74 -9.96 -22.31 -12.35
N LYS A 75 -9.30 -22.36 -11.18
CA LYS A 75 -9.92 -22.79 -9.92
C LYS A 75 -10.91 -21.76 -9.37
N HIS A 76 -10.61 -20.48 -9.54
CA HIS A 76 -11.36 -19.34 -9.01
C HIS A 76 -11.61 -18.28 -10.10
N PRO A 77 -12.60 -18.49 -10.98
CA PRO A 77 -12.82 -17.62 -12.15
C PRO A 77 -13.12 -16.13 -11.82
N THR A 78 -13.60 -15.85 -10.61
CA THR A 78 -13.90 -14.49 -10.14
C THR A 78 -12.71 -13.78 -9.47
N TYR A 79 -11.63 -14.49 -9.15
CA TYR A 79 -10.51 -13.99 -8.37
C TYR A 79 -9.90 -12.70 -8.95
N ASN A 80 -9.51 -12.72 -10.21
CA ASN A 80 -8.88 -11.56 -10.86
C ASN A 80 -9.80 -10.32 -10.85
N LYS A 81 -11.11 -10.52 -11.04
CA LYS A 81 -12.10 -9.44 -10.99
C LYS A 81 -12.25 -8.88 -9.57
N GLN A 82 -12.23 -9.74 -8.55
CA GLN A 82 -12.27 -9.31 -7.14
C GLN A 82 -11.00 -8.51 -6.77
N VAL A 83 -9.83 -8.96 -7.20
CA VAL A 83 -8.55 -8.26 -6.98
C VAL A 83 -8.55 -6.90 -7.68
N ALA A 84 -8.97 -6.83 -8.94
CA ALA A 84 -9.09 -5.57 -9.66
C ALA A 84 -10.05 -4.58 -8.97
N HIS A 85 -11.19 -5.08 -8.50
CA HIS A 85 -12.14 -4.28 -7.72
C HIS A 85 -11.54 -3.77 -6.41
N PHE A 86 -10.83 -4.62 -5.66
CA PHE A 86 -10.15 -4.24 -4.42
C PHE A 86 -9.14 -3.10 -4.64
N PHE A 87 -8.33 -3.18 -5.69
CA PHE A 87 -7.39 -2.11 -6.04
C PHE A 87 -8.08 -0.82 -6.47
N ALA A 88 -9.19 -0.92 -7.22
CA ALA A 88 -9.95 0.25 -7.65
C ALA A 88 -10.62 0.98 -6.48
N VAL A 89 -11.18 0.25 -5.53
CA VAL A 89 -11.83 0.80 -4.32
C VAL A 89 -10.80 1.26 -3.29
N ASP A 90 -9.68 0.55 -3.19
CA ASP A 90 -8.60 0.79 -2.23
C ASP A 90 -9.10 1.01 -0.78
N PRO A 91 -9.78 0.03 -0.16
CA PRO A 91 -10.43 0.21 1.15
C PRO A 91 -9.46 0.54 2.28
N ASN A 92 -8.16 0.23 2.11
CA ASN A 92 -7.12 0.47 3.10
C ASN A 92 -6.40 1.83 2.92
N LYS A 93 -6.86 2.67 2.01
CA LYS A 93 -6.22 3.97 1.70
C LYS A 93 -6.06 4.85 2.93
N ASP A 94 -7.12 4.99 3.72
CA ASP A 94 -7.10 5.90 4.87
C ASP A 94 -6.25 5.35 6.02
N ILE A 95 -6.24 4.05 6.22
CA ILE A 95 -5.38 3.41 7.22
C ILE A 95 -3.91 3.54 6.86
N ARG A 96 -3.55 3.30 5.58
CA ARG A 96 -2.18 3.55 5.11
C ARG A 96 -1.75 4.99 5.32
N LYS A 97 -2.64 5.96 5.11
CA LYS A 97 -2.38 7.38 5.40
C LYS A 97 -2.15 7.62 6.89
N LEU A 98 -2.99 7.05 7.75
CA LEU A 98 -2.86 7.17 9.19
C LEU A 98 -1.55 6.58 9.70
N VAL A 99 -1.15 5.40 9.22
CA VAL A 99 0.12 4.75 9.56
C VAL A 99 1.29 5.63 9.13
N LYS A 100 1.28 6.13 7.89
CA LYS A 100 2.29 7.06 7.40
C LYS A 100 2.38 8.30 8.28
N TYR A 101 1.26 8.93 8.61
CA TYR A 101 1.21 10.09 9.49
C TYR A 101 1.81 9.81 10.87
N ARG A 102 1.49 8.66 11.48
CA ARG A 102 2.05 8.26 12.78
C ARG A 102 3.53 7.98 12.74
N LEU A 103 4.02 7.36 11.68
CA LEU A 103 5.46 7.13 11.47
C LEU A 103 6.21 8.46 11.34
N LEU A 104 5.63 9.43 10.65
CA LEU A 104 6.20 10.77 10.49
C LEU A 104 6.21 11.57 11.79
N LYS A 105 5.15 11.50 12.59
CA LYS A 105 5.09 12.14 13.91
C LYS A 105 6.15 11.60 14.88
N LYS A 106 6.67 10.40 14.61
CA LYS A 106 7.73 9.78 15.40
C LYS A 106 9.14 10.23 15.00
N SER A 107 9.32 10.83 13.82
CA SER A 107 10.55 11.54 13.44
C SER A 107 10.51 12.90 14.10
N GLU A 108 11.19 13.04 15.24
CA GLU A 108 11.21 14.21 16.13
C GLU A 108 12.00 15.39 15.53
N SER A 109 11.67 15.84 14.34
CA SER A 109 12.15 17.13 13.88
C SER A 109 11.24 18.22 14.47
N GLU A 110 11.75 18.95 15.46
CA GLU A 110 11.08 20.15 16.01
C GLU A 110 10.99 21.30 14.99
N LYS A 111 11.66 21.16 13.84
CA LYS A 111 11.78 22.22 12.83
C LYS A 111 10.83 21.94 11.67
N VAL A 112 9.72 22.65 11.64
CA VAL A 112 8.66 22.50 10.64
C VAL A 112 8.46 23.81 9.89
N ILE A 113 8.36 23.71 8.56
CA ILE A 113 7.93 24.80 7.70
C ILE A 113 6.63 24.41 7.01
N VAL A 114 5.66 25.32 7.00
CA VAL A 114 4.41 25.19 6.25
C VAL A 114 4.36 26.30 5.22
N ALA A 115 4.30 25.94 3.95
CA ALA A 115 4.18 26.86 2.84
C ALA A 115 2.84 26.65 2.12
N PHE A 116 2.25 27.74 1.66
CA PHE A 116 1.06 27.70 0.82
C PHE A 116 1.46 27.98 -0.62
N ASP A 117 0.97 27.17 -1.54
CA ASP A 117 1.21 27.30 -2.97
C ASP A 117 -0.11 27.15 -3.74
N HIS A 118 -0.14 27.66 -4.96
CA HIS A 118 -1.25 27.47 -5.88
C HIS A 118 -0.94 26.37 -6.90
N ASP A 119 -1.96 25.88 -7.56
CA ASP A 119 -1.89 24.73 -8.49
C ASP A 119 -1.43 25.12 -9.91
N ILE A 120 -1.19 26.42 -10.15
CA ILE A 120 -0.96 26.99 -11.49
C ILE A 120 0.52 26.87 -11.94
N GLY A 121 1.45 26.65 -11.00
CA GLY A 121 2.88 26.64 -11.30
C GLY A 121 3.46 28.04 -11.44
N GLY A 122 4.63 28.15 -12.07
CA GLY A 122 5.31 29.43 -12.32
C GLY A 122 6.42 29.79 -11.35
N GLY A 123 6.78 31.06 -11.27
CA GLY A 123 7.93 31.54 -10.50
C GLY A 123 7.79 31.31 -8.98
N ALA A 124 6.61 31.46 -8.42
CA ALA A 124 6.34 31.21 -7.00
C ALA A 124 6.58 29.75 -6.64
N THR A 125 6.07 28.82 -7.44
CA THR A 125 6.29 27.37 -7.25
C THR A 125 7.77 27.00 -7.38
N SER A 126 8.49 27.62 -8.35
CA SER A 126 9.93 27.41 -8.51
C SER A 126 10.72 27.93 -7.31
N TYR A 127 10.36 29.08 -6.77
CA TYR A 127 10.95 29.64 -5.56
C TYR A 127 10.71 28.71 -4.35
N LEU A 128 9.47 28.24 -4.14
CA LEU A 128 9.13 27.30 -3.06
C LEU A 128 9.91 25.98 -3.18
N ASN A 129 10.06 25.43 -4.38
CA ASN A 129 10.84 24.21 -4.60
C ASN A 129 12.32 24.40 -4.23
N ASN A 130 12.90 25.55 -4.51
CA ASN A 130 14.27 25.85 -4.12
C ASN A 130 14.39 26.02 -2.60
N LYS A 131 13.46 26.72 -1.97
CA LYS A 131 13.41 26.85 -0.50
C LYS A 131 13.19 25.52 0.20
N GLN A 132 12.31 24.68 -0.34
CA GLN A 132 12.10 23.33 0.17
C GLN A 132 13.42 22.54 0.22
N ARG A 133 14.21 22.52 -0.85
CA ARG A 133 15.52 21.82 -0.86
C ARG A 133 16.45 22.39 0.21
N GLU A 134 16.59 23.72 0.26
CA GLU A 134 17.44 24.40 1.24
C GLU A 134 17.09 24.02 2.68
N TYR A 135 15.80 23.92 3.01
CA TYR A 135 15.36 23.61 4.37
C TYR A 135 15.39 22.13 4.70
N LEU A 136 15.15 21.25 3.72
CA LEU A 136 15.34 19.82 3.90
C LEU A 136 16.80 19.49 4.20
N ASP A 137 17.76 20.12 3.50
CA ASP A 137 19.20 19.97 3.76
C ASP A 137 19.61 20.42 5.17
N LYS A 138 18.82 21.32 5.77
CA LYS A 138 19.00 21.79 7.16
C LYS A 138 18.23 20.93 8.19
N GLY A 139 17.63 19.81 7.78
CA GLY A 139 16.90 18.89 8.64
C GLY A 139 15.48 19.36 9.03
N TYR A 140 14.89 20.29 8.28
CA TYR A 140 13.49 20.68 8.48
C TYR A 140 12.54 19.69 7.82
N VAL A 141 11.35 19.54 8.38
CA VAL A 141 10.19 18.98 7.70
C VAL A 141 9.47 20.11 6.96
N PHE A 142 9.17 19.93 5.70
CA PHE A 142 8.58 20.95 4.85
C PHE A 142 7.21 20.51 4.32
N TYR A 143 6.16 21.26 4.68
CA TYR A 143 4.81 21.05 4.17
C TYR A 143 4.49 22.07 3.07
N VAL A 144 3.91 21.60 1.97
CA VAL A 144 3.29 22.44 0.96
C VAL A 144 1.80 22.18 0.93
N VAL A 145 1.01 23.20 1.17
CA VAL A 145 -0.45 23.13 1.17
C VAL A 145 -0.95 23.81 -0.11
N ARG A 146 -1.72 23.09 -0.92
CA ARG A 146 -2.38 23.60 -2.12
C ARG A 146 -3.88 23.42 -2.01
N TYR A 147 -4.64 24.37 -2.48
CA TYR A 147 -6.09 24.25 -2.59
C TYR A 147 -6.48 23.94 -4.02
N ASN A 148 -7.22 22.86 -4.21
CA ASN A 148 -7.78 22.50 -5.50
C ASN A 148 -9.19 23.08 -5.63
N TYR A 149 -9.33 24.17 -6.43
CA TYR A 149 -10.61 24.89 -6.63
C TYR A 149 -11.66 24.10 -7.42
N VAL A 150 -11.25 23.08 -8.19
CA VAL A 150 -12.17 22.30 -9.02
C VAL A 150 -12.85 21.20 -8.22
N GLN A 151 -12.11 20.58 -7.31
CA GLN A 151 -12.55 19.42 -6.56
C GLN A 151 -12.78 19.71 -5.07
N ASP A 152 -12.65 20.98 -4.67
CA ASP A 152 -12.88 21.49 -3.31
C ASP A 152 -12.20 20.67 -2.21
N TYR A 153 -10.87 20.59 -2.29
CA TYR A 153 -10.06 19.94 -1.24
C TYR A 153 -8.68 20.59 -1.11
N TYR A 154 -8.07 20.44 0.06
CA TYR A 154 -6.68 20.76 0.26
C TYR A 154 -5.79 19.56 -0.04
N GLN A 155 -4.77 19.76 -0.83
CA GLN A 155 -3.69 18.83 -1.11
C GLN A 155 -2.49 19.25 -0.26
N ILE A 156 -2.03 18.36 0.61
CA ILE A 156 -0.92 18.62 1.52
C ILE A 156 0.22 17.69 1.16
N PHE A 157 1.33 18.25 0.74
CA PHE A 157 2.58 17.52 0.53
C PHE A 157 3.47 17.72 1.74
N MET A 158 3.90 16.62 2.34
CA MET A 158 4.91 16.63 3.38
C MET A 158 6.20 16.08 2.82
N HIS A 159 7.29 16.81 3.02
CA HIS A 159 8.64 16.41 2.64
C HIS A 159 9.50 16.32 3.90
N ALA A 160 10.15 15.17 4.08
CA ALA A 160 11.05 14.92 5.20
C ALA A 160 12.23 14.08 4.69
N ASP A 161 13.44 14.64 4.69
CA ASP A 161 14.66 14.03 4.14
C ASP A 161 14.44 13.57 2.69
N LYS A 162 14.45 12.27 2.44
CA LYS A 162 14.25 11.65 1.10
C LYS A 162 12.80 11.26 0.84
N ASP A 163 11.93 11.38 1.82
CA ASP A 163 10.55 10.93 1.75
C ASP A 163 9.59 12.06 1.40
N LYS A 164 8.65 11.74 0.53
CA LYS A 164 7.53 12.61 0.17
C LYS A 164 6.22 11.91 0.45
N TYR A 165 5.33 12.58 1.17
CA TYR A 165 3.98 12.07 1.49
C TYR A 165 2.93 13.07 1.03
N GLU A 166 1.79 12.56 0.63
CA GLU A 166 0.68 13.34 0.10
C GLU A 166 -0.61 13.01 0.83
N PHE A 167 -1.34 14.05 1.24
CA PHE A 167 -2.60 13.95 1.96
C PHE A 167 -3.66 14.81 1.27
N TYR A 168 -4.91 14.39 1.36
CA TYR A 168 -6.07 15.13 0.87
C TYR A 168 -7.02 15.41 2.02
N VAL A 169 -7.42 16.67 2.20
CA VAL A 169 -8.37 17.09 3.22
C VAL A 169 -9.52 17.77 2.50
N LYS A 170 -10.72 17.19 2.56
CA LYS A 170 -11.92 17.82 2.01
C LYS A 170 -12.32 19.01 2.90
N THR A 171 -12.74 20.09 2.28
CA THR A 171 -13.50 21.13 2.96
C THR A 171 -14.87 20.56 3.30
N GLN A 172 -15.27 20.63 4.56
CA GLN A 172 -16.60 20.19 5.00
C GLN A 172 -17.68 21.17 4.53
#